data_ee1c99aefc9835d7196ed7692a309382
#
_entry.id   ee1c99aefc9835d7196ed7692a309382
#
_cell.length_a   1.000
_cell.length_b   1.000
_cell.length_c   1.000
_cell.angle_alpha   90.00
_cell.angle_beta   90.00
_cell.angle_gamma   90.00
#
_symmetry.space_group_name_H-M   'P 1'
#
loop_
_entity.id
_entity.type
_entity.pdbx_description
1 polymer ?
#
loop_
_entity_poly.entity_id
_entity_poly.type
_entity_poly.pdbx_seq_one_letter_code
_entity_poly.pdbx_strand_id
1 'polypeptide(L)'
;MARAREVFDWPVILDRYVDLAEELGRIRAAAGVQRAEPWPTCADPFARFAHFPTQTLGGNWRVRPQPDAAARLRDLLGLSMAGYAFDAALLPKEAPAALLTVLEKQPSPSVNELLTAAGLATPPGVRALMWLWKFDLVKVMPG
;
A
#
# COMPACT_ATOMS: atom_id res chain seq x y z
N MET A 1 -1.60 -32.98 34.35
CA MET A 1 -2.66 -33.12 33.33
C MET A 1 -4.00 -32.46 33.71
N ALA A 2 -4.44 -32.48 34.99
CA ALA A 2 -5.71 -31.85 35.41
C ALA A 2 -5.79 -30.36 35.04
N ARG A 3 -4.80 -29.53 35.38
CA ARG A 3 -4.77 -28.10 35.10
C ARG A 3 -4.87 -27.75 33.60
N ALA A 4 -4.35 -28.61 32.73
CA ALA A 4 -4.47 -28.38 31.28
C ALA A 4 -5.91 -28.52 30.79
N ARG A 5 -6.66 -29.47 31.32
CA ARG A 5 -8.08 -29.66 30.99
C ARG A 5 -8.95 -28.59 31.60
N GLU A 6 -8.64 -28.14 32.83
CA GLU A 6 -9.42 -27.12 33.52
C GLU A 6 -9.27 -25.71 32.91
N VAL A 7 -8.16 -25.43 32.25
CA VAL A 7 -7.80 -24.09 31.79
C VAL A 7 -7.76 -23.97 30.27
N PHE A 8 -7.34 -25.02 29.58
CA PHE A 8 -7.03 -24.98 28.14
C PHE A 8 -7.85 -25.96 27.30
N ASP A 9 -8.80 -26.66 27.90
CA ASP A 9 -9.70 -27.51 27.12
C ASP A 9 -10.65 -26.64 26.27
N TRP A 10 -10.95 -27.13 25.08
CA TRP A 10 -11.77 -26.38 24.11
C TRP A 10 -13.11 -25.89 24.68
N PRO A 11 -13.90 -26.65 25.42
CA PRO A 11 -15.13 -26.16 26.04
C PRO A 11 -14.89 -24.94 26.93
N VAL A 12 -13.83 -24.96 27.77
CA VAL A 12 -13.50 -23.87 28.68
C VAL A 12 -13.04 -22.61 27.91
N ILE A 13 -12.28 -22.82 26.84
CA ILE A 13 -11.81 -21.73 26.00
C ILE A 13 -12.98 -21.11 25.21
N LEU A 14 -13.87 -21.93 24.66
CA LEU A 14 -15.03 -21.45 23.91
C LEU A 14 -15.96 -20.62 24.79
N ASP A 15 -16.23 -21.07 26.01
CA ASP A 15 -17.06 -20.31 26.96
C ASP A 15 -16.44 -18.92 27.24
N ARG A 16 -15.13 -18.85 27.44
CA ARG A 16 -14.42 -17.58 27.62
C ARG A 16 -14.48 -16.66 26.38
N TYR A 17 -14.46 -17.21 25.19
CA TYR A 17 -14.63 -16.43 23.96
C TYR A 17 -16.07 -15.90 23.83
N VAL A 18 -17.07 -16.68 24.21
CA VAL A 18 -18.47 -16.25 24.23
C VAL A 18 -18.65 -15.12 25.26
N ASP A 19 -18.16 -15.31 26.49
CA ASP A 19 -18.21 -14.27 27.54
C ASP A 19 -17.54 -12.97 27.08
N LEU A 20 -16.37 -13.07 26.46
CA LEU A 20 -15.66 -11.91 25.90
C LEU A 20 -16.47 -11.22 24.80
N ALA A 21 -17.06 -11.98 23.90
CA ALA A 21 -17.87 -11.43 22.82
C ALA A 21 -19.11 -10.71 23.36
N GLU A 22 -19.77 -11.25 24.39
CA GLU A 22 -20.90 -10.62 25.07
C GLU A 22 -20.49 -9.35 25.79
N GLU A 23 -19.34 -9.35 26.48
CA GLU A 23 -18.80 -8.17 27.15
C GLU A 23 -18.48 -7.07 26.16
N LEU A 24 -17.79 -7.39 25.06
CA LEU A 24 -17.49 -6.44 23.99
C LEU A 24 -18.78 -5.91 23.34
N GLY A 25 -19.79 -6.76 23.18
CA GLY A 25 -21.12 -6.37 22.71
C GLY A 25 -21.78 -5.33 23.64
N ARG A 26 -21.71 -5.56 24.96
CA ARG A 26 -22.22 -4.60 25.97
C ARG A 26 -21.46 -3.29 25.97
N ILE A 27 -20.14 -3.33 25.91
CA ILE A 27 -19.28 -2.13 25.83
C ILE A 27 -19.61 -1.33 24.57
N ARG A 28 -19.77 -2.02 23.42
CA ARG A 28 -20.14 -1.37 22.16
C ARG A 28 -21.52 -0.72 22.20
N ALA A 29 -22.50 -1.38 22.80
CA ALA A 29 -23.85 -0.84 22.96
C ALA A 29 -23.86 0.38 23.90
N ALA A 30 -23.06 0.38 24.96
CA ALA A 30 -22.94 1.49 25.92
C ALA A 30 -22.15 2.70 25.36
N ALA A 31 -21.26 2.50 24.41
CA ALA A 31 -20.43 3.56 23.84
C ALA A 31 -21.21 4.59 22.99
N GLY A 32 -22.51 4.37 22.74
CA GLY A 32 -23.31 5.23 21.88
C GLY A 32 -22.86 5.22 20.42
N VAL A 33 -23.58 5.95 19.57
CA VAL A 33 -23.21 6.10 18.15
C VAL A 33 -22.05 7.09 18.05
N GLN A 34 -20.85 6.63 18.35
CA GLN A 34 -19.69 7.33 17.80
C GLN A 34 -19.74 7.12 16.29
N ARG A 35 -19.57 8.22 15.54
CA ARG A 35 -19.41 8.15 14.10
C ARG A 35 -18.22 7.21 13.84
N ALA A 36 -18.51 5.95 13.54
CA ALA A 36 -17.46 5.00 13.19
C ALA A 36 -16.72 5.57 11.98
N GLU A 37 -15.40 5.68 12.08
CA GLU A 37 -14.60 5.82 10.88
C GLU A 37 -15.05 4.73 9.90
N PRO A 38 -15.14 5.03 8.59
CA PRO A 38 -15.83 4.16 7.62
C PRO A 38 -15.36 2.70 7.61
N TRP A 39 -14.19 2.40 8.18
CA TRP A 39 -13.63 1.04 8.26
C TRP A 39 -12.70 0.89 9.46
N PRO A 40 -13.19 0.55 10.66
CA PRO A 40 -12.32 0.38 11.82
C PRO A 40 -11.29 -0.75 11.66
N THR A 41 -11.56 -1.72 10.79
CA THR A 41 -10.63 -2.81 10.46
C THR A 41 -9.69 -2.50 9.30
N CYS A 42 -9.99 -1.47 8.53
CA CYS A 42 -9.22 -1.00 7.38
C CYS A 42 -8.85 0.48 7.53
N ALA A 43 -8.41 0.88 8.73
CA ALA A 43 -7.84 2.21 8.92
C ALA A 43 -6.72 2.43 7.90
N ASP A 44 -6.68 3.62 7.30
CA ASP A 44 -5.65 3.96 6.31
C ASP A 44 -4.25 3.66 6.88
N PRO A 45 -3.54 2.65 6.35
CA PRO A 45 -2.24 2.27 6.87
C PRO A 45 -1.21 3.41 6.72
N PHE A 46 -1.37 4.27 5.71
CA PHE A 46 -0.46 5.39 5.51
C PHE A 46 -0.64 6.44 6.61
N ALA A 47 -1.88 6.74 7.02
CA ALA A 47 -2.13 7.63 8.15
C ALA A 47 -1.65 7.04 9.47
N ARG A 48 -1.91 5.74 9.70
CA ARG A 48 -1.53 5.03 10.93
C ARG A 48 -0.02 4.88 11.09
N PHE A 49 0.69 4.65 9.99
CA PHE A 49 2.13 4.42 9.97
C PHE A 49 2.94 5.61 9.45
N ALA A 50 2.34 6.78 9.33
CA ALA A 50 2.99 8.01 8.84
C ALA A 50 4.23 8.42 9.65
N HIS A 51 4.33 8.00 10.91
CA HIS A 51 5.48 8.28 11.77
C HIS A 51 6.65 7.29 11.61
N PHE A 52 6.46 6.16 10.92
CA PHE A 52 7.55 5.21 10.68
C PHE A 52 8.49 5.61 9.53
N PRO A 53 8.01 6.18 8.39
CA PRO A 53 8.92 6.60 7.34
C PRO A 53 9.83 7.71 7.84
N THR A 54 11.13 7.55 7.67
CA THR A 54 12.12 8.58 7.95
C THR A 54 12.12 9.69 6.90
N GLN A 55 11.57 9.39 5.72
CA GLN A 55 11.42 10.33 4.61
C GLN A 55 10.12 10.04 3.86
N THR A 56 9.49 11.10 3.36
CA THR A 56 8.34 11.01 2.44
C THR A 56 8.79 11.44 1.05
N LEU A 57 8.22 10.82 0.02
CA LEU A 57 8.50 11.18 -1.37
C LEU A 57 8.08 12.63 -1.63
N GLY A 58 9.04 13.48 -1.88
CA GLY A 58 8.81 14.88 -2.24
C GLY A 58 8.48 15.04 -3.72
N GLY A 59 7.56 15.94 -4.05
CA GLY A 59 7.20 16.23 -5.45
C GLY A 59 8.35 16.82 -6.28
N ASN A 60 9.38 17.40 -5.64
CA ASN A 60 10.61 17.93 -6.25
C ASN A 60 11.71 16.89 -6.43
N TRP A 61 11.57 15.68 -5.88
CA TRP A 61 12.58 14.64 -6.02
C TRP A 61 12.75 14.24 -7.48
N ARG A 62 13.97 13.94 -7.87
CA ARG A 62 14.33 13.57 -9.24
C ARG A 62 14.21 12.07 -9.49
N VAL A 63 13.67 11.72 -10.64
CA VAL A 63 13.46 10.33 -11.04
C VAL A 63 14.31 10.03 -12.28
N ARG A 64 15.05 8.92 -12.25
CA ARG A 64 15.83 8.44 -13.39
C ARG A 64 15.46 7.00 -13.71
N PRO A 65 15.36 6.62 -14.97
CA PRO A 65 15.19 5.22 -15.33
C PRO A 65 16.50 4.46 -15.07
N GLN A 66 16.36 3.20 -14.68
CA GLN A 66 17.47 2.26 -14.66
C GLN A 66 17.76 1.74 -16.07
N PRO A 67 18.95 1.22 -16.34
CA PRO A 67 19.25 0.56 -17.60
C PRO A 67 18.23 -0.55 -17.88
N ASP A 68 17.81 -0.68 -19.14
CA ASP A 68 16.87 -1.70 -19.60
C ASP A 68 15.51 -1.74 -18.89
N ALA A 69 15.12 -0.65 -18.22
CA ALA A 69 13.88 -0.59 -17.42
C ALA A 69 12.64 -1.01 -18.22
N ALA A 70 12.53 -0.62 -19.49
CA ALA A 70 11.38 -0.99 -20.34
C ALA A 70 11.34 -2.49 -20.69
N ALA A 71 12.49 -3.11 -20.92
CA ALA A 71 12.58 -4.54 -21.13
C ALA A 71 12.25 -5.32 -19.85
N ARG A 72 12.86 -4.93 -18.74
CA ARG A 72 12.59 -5.50 -17.41
C ARG A 72 11.15 -5.33 -16.97
N LEU A 73 10.49 -4.22 -17.32
CA LEU A 73 9.05 -4.03 -17.05
C LEU A 73 8.21 -5.10 -17.77
N ARG A 74 8.50 -5.37 -19.04
CA ARG A 74 7.78 -6.40 -19.80
C ARG A 74 7.92 -7.79 -19.17
N ASP A 75 9.12 -8.14 -18.74
CA ASP A 75 9.40 -9.42 -18.09
C ASP A 75 8.65 -9.52 -16.74
N LEU A 76 8.67 -8.45 -15.94
CA LEU A 76 7.95 -8.38 -14.66
C LEU A 76 6.43 -8.49 -14.84
N LEU A 77 5.86 -7.85 -15.85
CA LEU A 77 4.41 -7.94 -16.12
C LEU A 77 3.96 -9.35 -16.53
N GLY A 78 4.88 -10.19 -17.01
CA GLY A 78 4.66 -11.61 -17.26
C GLY A 78 4.62 -12.48 -16.00
N LEU A 79 5.06 -11.95 -14.85
CA LEU A 79 5.09 -12.70 -13.60
C LEU A 79 3.80 -12.48 -12.81
N SER A 80 3.14 -13.57 -12.41
CA SER A 80 1.89 -13.50 -11.64
C SER A 80 2.05 -12.74 -10.31
N MET A 81 3.21 -12.86 -9.66
CA MET A 81 3.50 -12.17 -8.40
C MET A 81 3.69 -10.66 -8.54
N ALA A 82 4.10 -10.17 -9.71
CA ALA A 82 4.24 -8.73 -9.93
C ALA A 82 2.88 -8.05 -10.21
N GLY A 83 1.93 -8.81 -10.75
CA GLY A 83 0.61 -8.31 -11.15
C GLY A 83 -0.40 -8.13 -10.02
N TYR A 84 -0.13 -8.63 -8.81
CA TYR A 84 -1.09 -8.58 -7.69
C TYR A 84 -1.50 -7.16 -7.25
N ALA A 85 -0.65 -6.17 -7.49
CA ALA A 85 -0.89 -4.79 -7.10
C ALA A 85 -1.75 -4.01 -8.11
N PHE A 86 -1.98 -4.56 -9.29
CA PHE A 86 -2.71 -3.86 -10.32
C PHE A 86 -4.22 -3.92 -10.08
N ASP A 87 -4.78 -2.74 -9.88
CA ASP A 87 -6.19 -2.49 -9.75
C ASP A 87 -6.51 -1.16 -10.45
N ALA A 88 -7.62 -1.10 -11.17
CA ALA A 88 -7.98 0.07 -11.96
C ALA A 88 -8.09 1.37 -11.13
N ALA A 89 -8.48 1.25 -9.85
CA ALA A 89 -8.62 2.39 -8.96
C ALA A 89 -7.33 2.73 -8.19
N LEU A 90 -6.54 1.69 -7.84
CA LEU A 90 -5.38 1.87 -6.97
C LEU A 90 -4.07 2.02 -7.77
N LEU A 91 -3.85 1.14 -8.73
CA LEU A 91 -2.66 1.12 -9.58
C LEU A 91 -3.07 0.67 -10.98
N PRO A 92 -3.42 1.59 -11.88
CA PRO A 92 -3.74 1.26 -13.27
C PRO A 92 -2.58 0.52 -13.95
N LYS A 93 -2.89 -0.56 -14.64
CA LYS A 93 -1.89 -1.45 -15.25
C LYS A 93 -0.97 -0.72 -16.25
N GLU A 94 -1.48 0.31 -16.88
CA GLU A 94 -0.78 1.12 -17.89
C GLU A 94 0.14 2.18 -17.26
N ALA A 95 -0.07 2.55 -16.00
CA ALA A 95 0.61 3.66 -15.36
C ALA A 95 2.14 3.47 -15.28
N PRO A 96 2.71 2.29 -14.94
CA PRO A 96 4.15 2.08 -14.95
C PRO A 96 4.78 2.30 -16.32
N ALA A 97 4.14 1.81 -17.39
CA ALA A 97 4.64 1.98 -18.76
C ALA A 97 4.58 3.44 -19.21
N ALA A 98 3.51 4.16 -18.87
CA ALA A 98 3.38 5.59 -19.14
C ALA A 98 4.51 6.41 -18.49
N LEU A 99 4.84 6.12 -17.23
CA LEU A 99 5.95 6.78 -16.54
C LEU A 99 7.30 6.51 -17.22
N LEU A 100 7.60 5.27 -17.60
CA LEU A 100 8.85 4.94 -18.30
C LEU A 100 8.92 5.60 -19.66
N THR A 101 7.82 5.69 -20.41
CA THR A 101 7.78 6.40 -21.71
C THR A 101 8.13 7.88 -21.57
N VAL A 102 7.70 8.54 -20.48
CA VAL A 102 8.12 9.93 -20.19
C VAL A 102 9.59 9.99 -19.84
N LEU A 103 10.09 9.06 -19.03
CA LEU A 103 11.50 9.02 -18.62
C LEU A 103 12.48 8.76 -19.79
N GLU A 104 12.06 8.10 -20.86
CA GLU A 104 12.85 7.96 -22.09
C GLU A 104 13.08 9.31 -22.77
N LYS A 105 12.11 10.22 -22.68
CA LYS A 105 12.17 11.56 -23.28
C LYS A 105 12.79 12.60 -22.34
N GLN A 106 12.57 12.42 -21.05
CA GLN A 106 13.05 13.32 -19.99
C GLN A 106 13.79 12.50 -18.93
N PRO A 107 15.11 12.38 -19.01
CA PRO A 107 15.85 11.39 -18.22
C PRO A 107 15.98 11.71 -16.73
N SER A 108 15.53 12.88 -16.28
CA SER A 108 15.59 13.26 -14.85
C SER A 108 14.56 14.33 -14.47
N PRO A 109 13.25 14.10 -14.73
CA PRO A 109 12.21 15.01 -14.27
C PRO A 109 12.04 14.95 -12.75
N SER A 110 11.41 15.95 -12.16
CA SER A 110 10.87 15.85 -10.81
C SER A 110 9.65 14.90 -10.81
N VAL A 111 9.28 14.42 -9.63
CA VAL A 111 8.07 13.58 -9.47
C VAL A 111 6.86 14.30 -10.04
N ASN A 112 6.66 15.60 -9.71
CA ASN A 112 5.51 16.37 -10.19
C ASN A 112 5.53 16.51 -11.72
N GLU A 113 6.66 16.84 -12.32
CA GLU A 113 6.82 16.93 -13.78
C GLU A 113 6.53 15.60 -14.46
N LEU A 114 7.04 14.51 -13.90
CA LEU A 114 6.83 13.15 -14.41
C LEU A 114 5.36 12.76 -14.41
N LEU A 115 4.65 12.97 -13.30
CA LEU A 115 3.23 12.63 -13.18
C LEU A 115 2.37 13.48 -14.13
N THR A 116 2.67 14.78 -14.23
CA THR A 116 1.97 15.70 -15.13
C THR A 116 2.18 15.29 -16.58
N ALA A 117 3.42 15.02 -16.98
CA ALA A 117 3.74 14.61 -18.35
C ALA A 117 3.15 13.23 -18.72
N ALA A 118 3.00 12.34 -17.75
CA ALA A 118 2.35 11.04 -17.94
C ALA A 118 0.81 11.12 -17.91
N GLY A 119 0.22 12.28 -17.60
CA GLY A 119 -1.23 12.46 -17.49
C GLY A 119 -1.86 11.68 -16.33
N LEU A 120 -1.09 11.43 -15.27
CA LEU A 120 -1.52 10.63 -14.13
C LEU A 120 -1.92 11.53 -12.96
N ALA A 121 -3.07 11.23 -12.34
CA ALA A 121 -3.45 11.83 -11.07
C ALA A 121 -2.43 11.43 -9.98
N THR A 122 -2.23 12.31 -8.99
CA THR A 122 -1.18 12.12 -7.98
C THR A 122 -1.26 10.78 -7.25
N PRO A 123 -2.39 10.33 -6.67
CA PRO A 123 -2.40 9.09 -5.92
C PRO A 123 -2.03 7.85 -6.77
N PRO A 124 -2.66 7.57 -7.92
CA PRO A 124 -2.29 6.42 -8.73
C PRO A 124 -0.89 6.56 -9.36
N GLY A 125 -0.49 7.78 -9.75
CA GLY A 125 0.83 8.03 -10.32
C GLY A 125 1.96 7.79 -9.32
N VAL A 126 1.80 8.25 -8.07
CA VAL A 126 2.77 7.96 -6.99
C VAL A 126 2.85 6.46 -6.71
N ARG A 127 1.73 5.75 -6.69
CA ARG A 127 1.74 4.29 -6.51
C ARG A 127 2.48 3.57 -7.63
N ALA A 128 2.27 3.99 -8.87
CA ALA A 128 3.00 3.45 -10.03
C ALA A 128 4.50 3.72 -9.93
N LEU A 129 4.90 4.93 -9.52
CA LEU A 129 6.28 5.29 -9.29
C LEU A 129 6.92 4.45 -8.17
N MET A 130 6.21 4.30 -7.05
CA MET A 130 6.68 3.46 -5.93
C MET A 130 6.78 1.99 -6.33
N TRP A 131 5.89 1.50 -7.18
CA TRP A 131 5.97 0.14 -7.73
C TRP A 131 7.20 -0.01 -8.63
N LEU A 132 7.46 0.93 -9.55
CA LEU A 132 8.69 0.93 -10.38
C LEU A 132 9.95 0.97 -9.52
N TRP A 133 9.96 1.77 -8.45
CA TRP A 133 11.09 1.87 -7.54
C TRP A 133 11.30 0.59 -6.75
N LYS A 134 10.22 -0.04 -6.27
CA LYS A 134 10.26 -1.33 -5.56
C LYS A 134 10.95 -2.42 -6.39
N PHE A 135 10.72 -2.44 -7.70
CA PHE A 135 11.31 -3.41 -8.61
C PHE A 135 12.61 -2.92 -9.26
N ASP A 136 13.20 -1.85 -8.73
CA ASP A 136 14.46 -1.28 -9.22
C ASP A 136 14.45 -0.95 -10.72
N LEU A 137 13.32 -0.46 -11.22
CA LEU A 137 13.19 0.03 -12.59
C LEU A 137 13.50 1.52 -12.70
N VAL A 138 13.41 2.24 -11.61
CA VAL A 138 13.76 3.64 -11.48
C VAL A 138 14.56 3.90 -10.22
N LYS A 139 15.38 4.95 -10.25
CA LYS A 139 16.05 5.52 -9.09
C LYS A 139 15.43 6.85 -8.74
N VAL A 140 15.09 7.03 -7.47
CA VAL A 140 14.51 8.27 -6.94
C VAL A 140 15.53 8.92 -6.01
N MET A 141 15.75 10.21 -6.17
CA MET A 141 16.77 10.96 -5.43
C MET A 141 16.16 12.26 -4.90
N PRO A 142 16.48 12.68 -3.67
CA PRO A 142 16.12 14.01 -3.18
C PRO A 142 16.54 15.11 -4.18
N GLY A 143 15.65 16.08 -4.39
CA GLY A 143 15.90 17.24 -5.25
C GLY A 143 16.54 18.38 -4.48
#